data_afddc54c7b24ceae9ffca842523fa2cb
#
_entry.id   afddc54c7b24ceae9ffca842523fa2cb
#
_cell.length_a   1.000
_cell.length_b   1.000
_cell.length_c   1.000
_cell.angle_alpha   90.00
_cell.angle_beta   90.00
_cell.angle_gamma   90.00
#
_symmetry.space_group_name_H-M   'P 1'
#
loop_
_entity.id
_entity.type
_entity.pdbx_description
1 polymer ?
#
loop_
_entity_poly.entity_id
_entity_poly.type
_entity_poly.pdbx_seq_one_letter_code
_entity_poly.pdbx_strand_id
1 'polypeptide(L)'
;MEVKSIWLSKKHCTSFFDMREEDLDPNISTKIKELRTLIGEANKNIQKQSDEILSAVVNNSIGFGYPNSEELQLGVITQLSIDEQIKNQTKLSYTPDTGKESLLSTYNGLGYKNLIKMEFLLAAFAKDMEKCGTACIPLLFIEEPESHMHPQMQHAFADYLEIFLGKISSVYIQTFLTSHSAHIANTMEFSKIRYAQKTQAGVMYKNLNFFAQANVSNTDFIRKYLTLTKCDLFFADKVIFIEGASERLLLPDMIDKCDKAGRFDSQKYKLPAQYYALIEIGGAYAHKFIPFVEFLGIPCLILTDLDSVLGQEGKNGRKYYRSVPISQGKTTSNETIKWWIRKNKGLSDEDNTKIELTEITSMSPADKTRKKYHIEFQTGESGLCGHSLEEAIRNVNRSHYELGENPTEDDLEFTGKSKTDFALDLIYEYKDYIIPSYIISGLVWLNEQRVLE
;
A
#
# COMPACT_ATOMS: atom_id res chain seq x y z
N MET A 1 2.33 29.06 7.94
CA MET A 1 3.22 30.23 7.76
C MET A 1 3.10 30.67 6.31
N GLU A 2 2.35 31.73 6.07
CA GLU A 2 2.12 32.28 4.71
C GLU A 2 3.40 32.94 4.19
N VAL A 3 3.92 32.41 3.09
CA VAL A 3 4.94 33.13 2.31
C VAL A 3 4.22 34.10 1.40
N LYS A 4 4.00 35.33 1.88
CA LYS A 4 3.56 36.43 1.03
C LYS A 4 4.68 36.80 0.07
N SER A 5 4.41 36.61 -1.21
CA SER A 5 5.26 37.00 -2.32
C SER A 5 5.45 38.53 -2.34
N ILE A 6 6.68 38.96 -2.12
CA ILE A 6 7.10 40.35 -2.36
C ILE A 6 7.24 40.53 -3.88
N TRP A 7 6.18 40.94 -4.54
CA TRP A 7 6.13 41.09 -6.01
C TRP A 7 5.88 42.52 -6.50
N LEU A 8 6.19 43.56 -5.75
CA LEU A 8 5.76 44.94 -6.10
C LEU A 8 6.85 46.01 -6.15
N SER A 9 8.15 45.71 -6.07
CA SER A 9 9.18 46.75 -6.26
C SER A 9 10.17 46.50 -7.41
N LYS A 10 9.98 45.44 -8.19
CA LYS A 10 10.93 45.00 -9.24
C LYS A 10 10.86 45.77 -10.59
N LYS A 11 9.87 46.59 -10.81
CA LYS A 11 9.62 47.15 -12.18
C LYS A 11 10.48 48.35 -12.61
N HIS A 12 11.22 48.99 -11.72
CA HIS A 12 11.92 50.24 -12.07
C HIS A 12 13.42 50.14 -12.27
N CYS A 13 14.08 49.07 -11.74
CA CYS A 13 15.53 48.88 -11.99
C CYS A 13 15.86 47.95 -13.17
N THR A 14 14.95 47.07 -13.53
CA THR A 14 15.12 46.10 -14.63
C THR A 14 14.97 46.73 -16.00
N SER A 15 14.16 47.81 -16.12
CA SER A 15 13.89 48.46 -17.41
C SER A 15 15.15 48.99 -18.12
N PHE A 16 16.18 49.35 -17.36
CA PHE A 16 17.43 49.87 -17.94
C PHE A 16 18.30 48.78 -18.58
N PHE A 17 18.25 47.56 -18.07
CA PHE A 17 18.98 46.41 -18.60
C PHE A 17 18.18 45.64 -19.67
N ASP A 18 16.85 45.84 -19.71
CA ASP A 18 15.95 45.30 -20.72
C ASP A 18 15.78 46.19 -21.94
N MET A 19 16.39 47.40 -21.93
CA MET A 19 16.42 48.27 -23.13
C MET A 19 17.25 47.60 -24.24
N ARG A 20 16.77 47.68 -25.49
CA ARG A 20 17.52 47.23 -26.64
C ARG A 20 18.83 48.04 -26.74
N GLU A 21 19.92 47.37 -27.12
CA GLU A 21 21.23 48.01 -27.23
C GLU A 21 21.25 49.21 -28.20
N GLU A 22 20.30 49.21 -29.13
CA GLU A 22 20.08 50.29 -30.15
C GLU A 22 19.50 51.57 -29.55
N ASP A 23 18.86 51.50 -28.40
CA ASP A 23 18.20 52.60 -27.72
C ASP A 23 19.06 53.25 -26.63
N LEU A 24 20.28 52.75 -26.40
CA LEU A 24 21.20 53.22 -25.36
C LEU A 24 22.30 54.14 -25.92
N ASP A 25 22.70 55.11 -25.12
CA ASP A 25 23.90 55.90 -25.37
C ASP A 25 25.12 54.95 -25.57
N PRO A 26 25.98 55.21 -26.63
CA PRO A 26 27.12 54.32 -26.94
C PRO A 26 28.05 54.05 -25.76
N ASN A 27 28.28 55.04 -24.88
CA ASN A 27 29.14 54.88 -23.69
C ASN A 27 28.47 54.01 -22.65
N ILE A 28 27.15 54.08 -22.50
CA ILE A 28 26.38 53.26 -21.58
C ILE A 28 26.31 51.82 -22.11
N SER A 29 26.08 51.67 -23.40
CA SER A 29 26.07 50.34 -24.07
C SER A 29 27.41 49.62 -23.89
N THR A 30 28.54 50.31 -24.03
CA THR A 30 29.87 49.72 -23.82
C THR A 30 30.07 49.29 -22.39
N LYS A 31 29.69 50.09 -21.41
CA LYS A 31 29.81 49.74 -19.99
C LYS A 31 28.91 48.58 -19.59
N ILE A 32 27.71 48.49 -20.15
CA ILE A 32 26.82 47.33 -19.96
C ILE A 32 27.40 46.05 -20.55
N LYS A 33 28.06 46.12 -21.73
CA LYS A 33 28.78 44.99 -22.33
C LYS A 33 29.92 44.50 -21.46
N GLU A 34 30.75 45.45 -20.99
CA GLU A 34 31.85 45.13 -20.06
C GLU A 34 31.32 44.44 -18.76
N LEU A 35 30.27 45.00 -18.20
CA LEU A 35 29.62 44.44 -16.98
C LEU A 35 29.06 43.03 -17.26
N ARG A 36 28.39 42.83 -18.38
CA ARG A 36 27.90 41.49 -18.81
C ARG A 36 29.06 40.51 -18.99
N THR A 37 30.20 40.92 -19.53
CA THR A 37 31.38 40.08 -19.69
C THR A 37 31.97 39.70 -18.33
N LEU A 38 32.14 40.65 -17.41
CA LEU A 38 32.65 40.39 -16.06
C LEU A 38 31.71 39.45 -15.25
N ILE A 39 30.41 39.64 -15.38
CA ILE A 39 29.43 38.74 -14.75
C ILE A 39 29.45 37.36 -15.39
N GLY A 40 29.64 37.30 -16.72
CA GLY A 40 29.80 36.04 -17.43
C GLY A 40 31.03 35.24 -16.97
N GLU A 41 32.15 35.89 -16.76
CA GLU A 41 33.36 35.26 -16.19
C GLU A 41 33.17 34.85 -14.73
N ALA A 42 32.58 35.73 -13.92
CA ALA A 42 32.24 35.40 -12.52
C ALA A 42 31.30 34.21 -12.46
N ASN A 43 30.26 34.17 -13.29
CA ASN A 43 29.32 33.04 -13.38
C ASN A 43 29.99 31.71 -13.71
N LYS A 44 30.97 31.71 -14.68
CA LYS A 44 31.75 30.52 -15.00
C LYS A 44 32.55 30.01 -13.80
N ASN A 45 33.17 30.91 -13.06
CA ASN A 45 33.95 30.54 -11.88
C ASN A 45 33.06 30.02 -10.75
N ILE A 46 31.94 30.69 -10.50
CA ILE A 46 30.95 30.27 -9.49
C ILE A 46 30.34 28.92 -9.85
N GLN A 47 29.99 28.72 -11.15
CA GLN A 47 29.49 27.47 -11.65
C GLN A 47 30.46 26.33 -11.38
N LYS A 48 31.74 26.51 -11.75
CA LYS A 48 32.79 25.51 -11.52
C LYS A 48 32.89 25.13 -10.01
N GLN A 49 32.91 26.12 -9.13
CA GLN A 49 32.97 25.86 -7.70
C GLN A 49 31.69 25.22 -7.14
N SER A 50 30.51 25.61 -7.65
CA SER A 50 29.25 24.99 -7.29
C SER A 50 29.19 23.53 -7.74
N ASP A 51 29.67 23.22 -8.93
CA ASP A 51 29.76 21.84 -9.43
C ASP A 51 30.70 20.99 -8.56
N GLU A 52 31.83 21.52 -8.13
CA GLU A 52 32.77 20.82 -7.24
C GLU A 52 32.14 20.55 -5.85
N ILE A 53 31.41 21.51 -5.27
CA ILE A 53 30.78 21.38 -3.95
C ILE A 53 29.60 20.43 -4.00
N LEU A 54 28.79 20.49 -5.05
CA LEU A 54 27.53 19.76 -5.15
C LEU A 54 27.65 18.43 -5.90
N SER A 55 28.82 18.15 -6.47
CA SER A 55 29.06 16.92 -7.26
C SER A 55 28.69 15.63 -6.51
N ALA A 56 29.00 15.56 -5.22
CA ALA A 56 28.68 14.40 -4.39
C ALA A 56 27.16 14.19 -4.26
N VAL A 57 26.40 15.28 -4.12
CA VAL A 57 24.93 15.23 -4.01
C VAL A 57 24.31 14.85 -5.35
N VAL A 58 24.73 15.52 -6.43
CA VAL A 58 24.27 15.26 -7.79
C VAL A 58 24.55 13.81 -8.21
N ASN A 59 25.76 13.30 -7.96
CA ASN A 59 26.11 11.92 -8.29
C ASN A 59 25.35 10.87 -7.48
N ASN A 60 24.92 11.21 -6.27
CA ASN A 60 24.12 10.31 -5.45
C ASN A 60 22.63 10.31 -5.80
N SER A 61 22.12 11.32 -6.54
CA SER A 61 20.70 11.39 -6.94
C SER A 61 20.28 10.21 -7.82
N ILE A 62 21.20 9.66 -8.60
CA ILE A 62 20.98 8.48 -9.44
C ILE A 62 20.49 7.28 -8.60
N GLY A 63 20.97 7.16 -7.36
CA GLY A 63 20.53 6.12 -6.43
C GLY A 63 19.02 6.18 -6.05
N PHE A 64 18.40 7.35 -6.21
CA PHE A 64 16.93 7.52 -6.05
C PHE A 64 16.14 7.22 -7.34
N GLY A 65 16.81 6.70 -8.40
CA GLY A 65 16.16 6.27 -9.63
C GLY A 65 15.82 7.40 -10.61
N TYR A 66 16.39 8.60 -10.42
CA TYR A 66 16.20 9.71 -11.36
C TYR A 66 17.33 10.75 -11.24
N PRO A 67 17.74 11.39 -12.34
CA PRO A 67 17.36 11.06 -13.72
C PRO A 67 17.92 9.71 -14.17
N ASN A 68 17.28 9.08 -15.18
CA ASN A 68 17.86 7.91 -15.82
C ASN A 68 19.14 8.35 -16.53
N SER A 69 20.29 7.79 -16.15
CA SER A 69 21.61 8.17 -16.64
C SER A 69 21.78 7.99 -18.15
N GLU A 70 20.93 7.19 -18.79
CA GLU A 70 20.96 6.96 -20.24
C GLU A 70 20.24 8.05 -21.04
N GLU A 71 19.36 8.83 -20.41
CA GLU A 71 18.54 9.84 -21.09
C GLU A 71 18.84 11.27 -20.66
N LEU A 72 19.13 11.51 -19.39
CA LEU A 72 19.27 12.84 -18.80
C LEU A 72 20.38 12.88 -17.75
N GLN A 73 21.15 13.95 -17.73
CA GLN A 73 22.12 14.23 -16.66
C GLN A 73 21.62 15.38 -15.78
N LEU A 74 21.65 15.17 -14.46
CA LEU A 74 21.34 16.20 -13.49
C LEU A 74 22.52 17.17 -13.37
N GLY A 75 22.24 18.47 -13.47
CA GLY A 75 23.23 19.51 -13.26
C GLY A 75 22.70 20.64 -12.39
N VAL A 76 23.61 21.38 -11.79
CA VAL A 76 23.29 22.58 -11.00
C VAL A 76 23.76 23.80 -11.76
N ILE A 77 22.88 24.75 -12.00
CA ILE A 77 23.22 26.03 -12.62
C ILE A 77 23.17 27.12 -11.55
N THR A 78 24.30 27.78 -11.34
CA THR A 78 24.42 28.94 -10.44
C THR A 78 24.67 30.17 -11.29
N GLN A 79 23.78 31.18 -11.17
CA GLN A 79 23.87 32.43 -11.90
C GLN A 79 23.80 33.63 -10.98
N LEU A 80 24.69 34.59 -11.16
CA LEU A 80 24.55 35.93 -10.63
C LEU A 80 23.60 36.72 -11.52
N SER A 81 22.52 37.25 -10.94
CA SER A 81 21.60 38.16 -11.62
C SER A 81 21.99 39.61 -11.28
N ILE A 82 22.12 40.45 -12.31
CA ILE A 82 22.36 41.88 -12.13
C ILE A 82 21.21 42.52 -11.36
N ASP A 83 19.98 42.02 -11.56
CA ASP A 83 18.74 42.62 -11.03
C ASP A 83 18.46 42.29 -9.57
N GLU A 84 19.14 41.36 -8.99
CA GLU A 84 18.87 40.90 -7.60
C GLU A 84 20.01 41.19 -6.62
N GLN A 85 20.66 42.31 -6.71
CA GLN A 85 21.68 42.68 -5.72
C GLN A 85 22.50 41.48 -5.17
N ILE A 86 23.13 40.73 -6.07
CA ILE A 86 24.07 39.64 -5.75
C ILE A 86 23.44 38.50 -4.92
N LYS A 87 22.24 38.08 -5.23
CA LYS A 87 21.72 36.81 -4.70
C LYS A 87 22.12 35.67 -5.63
N ASN A 88 22.87 34.72 -5.12
CA ASN A 88 23.14 33.47 -5.82
C ASN A 88 21.83 32.73 -6.09
N GLN A 89 21.37 32.71 -7.33
CA GLN A 89 20.24 31.86 -7.74
C GLN A 89 20.81 30.54 -8.26
N THR A 90 20.71 29.51 -7.45
CA THR A 90 21.01 28.15 -7.89
C THR A 90 19.78 27.56 -8.53
N LYS A 91 19.90 27.13 -9.78
CA LYS A 91 18.82 26.44 -10.52
C LYS A 91 19.31 25.06 -10.90
N LEU A 92 18.44 24.08 -10.73
CA LEU A 92 18.69 22.74 -11.26
C LEU A 92 18.42 22.72 -12.76
N SER A 93 19.31 22.08 -13.52
CA SER A 93 19.15 21.85 -14.94
C SER A 93 19.41 20.40 -15.29
N TYR A 94 18.83 19.96 -16.38
CA TYR A 94 18.96 18.62 -16.94
C TYR A 94 19.52 18.76 -18.34
N THR A 95 20.63 18.09 -18.60
CA THR A 95 21.24 18.09 -19.91
C THR A 95 21.04 16.70 -20.54
N PRO A 96 20.37 16.59 -21.70
CA PRO A 96 20.30 15.34 -22.43
C PRO A 96 21.69 14.86 -22.83
N ASP A 97 21.91 13.56 -22.93
CA ASP A 97 23.21 13.00 -23.40
C ASP A 97 23.66 13.51 -24.78
N THR A 98 22.73 14.00 -25.58
CA THR A 98 23.00 14.66 -26.87
C THR A 98 23.66 16.02 -26.72
N GLY A 99 23.83 16.55 -25.51
CA GLY A 99 24.71 17.65 -25.13
C GLY A 99 24.36 19.05 -25.64
N LYS A 100 23.19 19.28 -26.22
CA LYS A 100 22.90 20.55 -26.93
C LYS A 100 22.10 21.58 -26.19
N GLU A 101 21.24 21.20 -25.26
CA GLU A 101 20.41 22.17 -24.52
C GLU A 101 20.13 21.69 -23.08
N SER A 102 20.31 22.59 -22.10
CA SER A 102 20.04 22.33 -20.71
C SER A 102 18.61 22.74 -20.36
N LEU A 103 17.79 21.80 -19.88
CA LEU A 103 16.42 22.02 -19.46
C LEU A 103 16.38 22.49 -18.00
N LEU A 104 15.69 23.57 -17.71
CA LEU A 104 15.50 24.07 -16.33
C LEU A 104 14.57 23.13 -15.54
N SER A 105 14.75 23.09 -14.23
CA SER A 105 13.91 22.31 -13.31
C SER A 105 12.42 22.64 -13.38
N THR A 106 12.05 23.79 -13.99
CA THR A 106 10.65 24.17 -14.23
C THR A 106 9.93 23.20 -15.18
N TYR A 107 10.65 22.50 -16.04
CA TYR A 107 10.09 21.50 -16.96
C TYR A 107 9.83 20.14 -16.31
N ASN A 108 10.29 19.92 -15.08
CA ASN A 108 10.03 18.67 -14.38
C ASN A 108 8.67 18.63 -13.72
N GLY A 109 8.11 17.43 -13.62
CA GLY A 109 6.94 17.15 -12.82
C GLY A 109 7.19 17.44 -11.32
N LEU A 110 6.11 17.66 -10.58
CA LEU A 110 6.16 18.07 -9.17
C LEU A 110 6.88 17.03 -8.28
N GLY A 111 6.70 15.73 -8.56
CA GLY A 111 7.33 14.64 -7.81
C GLY A 111 8.86 14.69 -7.88
N TYR A 112 9.41 14.89 -9.07
CA TYR A 112 10.88 15.01 -9.24
C TYR A 112 11.45 16.26 -8.55
N LYS A 113 10.73 17.38 -8.64
CA LYS A 113 11.13 18.60 -7.92
C LYS A 113 11.20 18.38 -6.42
N ASN A 114 10.21 17.68 -5.86
CA ASN A 114 10.17 17.38 -4.44
C ASN A 114 11.30 16.43 -4.04
N LEU A 115 11.56 15.38 -4.83
CA LEU A 115 12.65 14.43 -4.55
C LEU A 115 14.01 15.14 -4.50
N ILE A 116 14.32 15.91 -5.53
CA ILE A 116 15.60 16.63 -5.63
C ILE A 116 15.72 17.68 -4.52
N LYS A 117 14.62 18.43 -4.24
CA LYS A 117 14.62 19.39 -3.12
C LYS A 117 14.91 18.68 -1.80
N MET A 118 14.33 17.52 -1.57
CA MET A 118 14.53 16.73 -0.36
C MET A 118 15.97 16.24 -0.27
N GLU A 119 16.55 15.75 -1.35
CA GLU A 119 17.95 15.33 -1.42
C GLU A 119 18.91 16.46 -1.00
N PHE A 120 18.73 17.68 -1.53
CA PHE A 120 19.54 18.83 -1.14
C PHE A 120 19.33 19.22 0.34
N LEU A 121 18.10 19.16 0.85
CA LEU A 121 17.82 19.44 2.25
C LEU A 121 18.48 18.42 3.18
N LEU A 122 18.44 17.13 2.81
CA LEU A 122 19.09 16.05 3.55
C LEU A 122 20.60 16.22 3.56
N ALA A 123 21.21 16.58 2.42
CA ALA A 123 22.64 16.85 2.32
C ALA A 123 23.07 18.05 3.16
N ALA A 124 22.29 19.13 3.13
CA ALA A 124 22.54 20.30 3.97
C ALA A 124 22.43 19.97 5.47
N PHE A 125 21.39 19.25 5.88
CA PHE A 125 21.20 18.80 7.25
C PHE A 125 22.37 17.92 7.73
N ALA A 126 22.77 16.93 6.93
CA ALA A 126 23.89 16.05 7.26
C ALA A 126 25.19 16.83 7.49
N LYS A 127 25.48 17.79 6.61
CA LYS A 127 26.67 18.64 6.72
C LYS A 127 26.65 19.57 7.93
N ASP A 128 25.48 20.07 8.33
CA ASP A 128 25.36 20.89 9.53
C ASP A 128 25.54 20.05 10.81
N MET A 129 25.05 18.79 10.80
CA MET A 129 25.25 17.86 11.92
C MET A 129 26.72 17.46 12.08
N GLU A 130 27.48 17.31 10.99
CA GLU A 130 28.93 17.08 11.07
C GLU A 130 29.68 18.19 11.77
N LYS A 131 29.26 19.45 11.59
CA LYS A 131 29.85 20.61 12.30
C LYS A 131 29.59 20.58 13.81
N CYS A 132 28.48 20.00 14.26
CA CYS A 132 28.13 19.85 15.67
C CYS A 132 28.97 18.76 16.35
N GLY A 133 29.65 17.89 15.61
CA GLY A 133 30.48 16.80 16.12
C GLY A 133 29.70 15.77 16.92
N THR A 134 30.38 15.04 17.81
CA THR A 134 29.78 13.94 18.60
C THR A 134 28.98 14.42 19.82
N ALA A 135 28.84 15.72 20.03
CA ALA A 135 28.12 16.27 21.18
C ALA A 135 26.59 16.20 21.07
N CYS A 136 26.04 15.84 19.93
CA CYS A 136 24.59 15.73 19.72
C CYS A 136 24.20 14.39 19.07
N ILE A 137 22.95 13.98 19.26
CA ILE A 137 22.32 12.88 18.55
C ILE A 137 21.41 13.49 17.49
N PRO A 138 21.79 13.47 16.20
CA PRO A 138 20.96 14.03 15.14
C PRO A 138 19.68 13.22 14.98
N LEU A 139 18.52 13.90 15.04
CA LEU A 139 17.21 13.33 14.77
C LEU A 139 16.65 13.95 13.50
N LEU A 140 16.35 13.13 12.51
CA LEU A 140 15.76 13.55 11.25
C LEU A 140 14.32 13.03 11.16
N PHE A 141 13.36 13.93 10.97
CA PHE A 141 11.96 13.59 10.75
C PHE A 141 11.59 13.94 9.32
N ILE A 142 11.13 12.95 8.57
CA ILE A 142 10.64 13.07 7.19
C ILE A 142 9.16 12.72 7.21
N GLU A 143 8.30 13.69 6.92
CA GLU A 143 6.85 13.50 6.94
C GLU A 143 6.32 13.35 5.50
N GLU A 144 5.61 12.23 5.25
CA GLU A 144 4.91 11.92 4.00
C GLU A 144 5.72 12.24 2.73
N PRO A 145 6.94 11.68 2.58
CA PRO A 145 7.81 11.97 1.43
C PRO A 145 7.17 11.57 0.09
N GLU A 146 6.21 10.65 0.12
CA GLU A 146 5.48 10.19 -1.05
C GLU A 146 4.63 11.26 -1.75
N SER A 147 4.40 12.41 -1.11
CA SER A 147 3.58 13.47 -1.67
C SER A 147 4.05 13.88 -3.06
N HIS A 148 3.17 13.67 -4.05
CA HIS A 148 3.42 13.90 -5.47
C HIS A 148 4.49 13.01 -6.14
N MET A 149 4.98 11.96 -5.47
CA MET A 149 5.93 11.00 -6.06
C MET A 149 5.20 9.88 -6.79
N HIS A 150 5.71 9.54 -7.99
CA HIS A 150 5.28 8.33 -8.67
C HIS A 150 5.64 7.08 -7.82
N PRO A 151 4.83 6.01 -7.83
CA PRO A 151 5.09 4.79 -7.05
C PRO A 151 6.52 4.23 -7.14
N GLN A 152 7.10 4.22 -8.34
CA GLN A 152 8.49 3.76 -8.54
C GLN A 152 9.50 4.64 -7.79
N MET A 153 9.25 5.96 -7.73
CA MET A 153 10.11 6.89 -6.98
C MET A 153 9.99 6.70 -5.47
N GLN A 154 8.78 6.38 -4.98
CA GLN A 154 8.55 6.08 -3.57
C GLN A 154 9.35 4.87 -3.12
N HIS A 155 9.36 3.81 -3.94
CA HIS A 155 10.16 2.62 -3.70
C HIS A 155 11.67 2.95 -3.69
N ALA A 156 12.16 3.61 -4.76
CA ALA A 156 13.56 3.98 -4.87
C ALA A 156 14.02 4.89 -3.73
N PHE A 157 13.19 5.85 -3.32
CA PHE A 157 13.47 6.73 -2.18
C PHE A 157 13.62 5.94 -0.88
N ALA A 158 12.67 5.05 -0.59
CA ALA A 158 12.68 4.26 0.64
C ALA A 158 13.89 3.31 0.71
N ASP A 159 14.25 2.68 -0.40
CA ASP A 159 15.36 1.74 -0.49
C ASP A 159 16.73 2.44 -0.37
N TYR A 160 16.85 3.64 -0.94
CA TYR A 160 18.13 4.34 -1.03
C TYR A 160 18.41 5.34 0.11
N LEU A 161 17.38 5.77 0.86
CA LEU A 161 17.51 6.82 1.87
C LEU A 161 18.62 6.54 2.90
N GLU A 162 18.65 5.35 3.46
CA GLU A 162 19.66 4.97 4.48
C GLU A 162 21.07 4.93 3.87
N ILE A 163 21.20 4.41 2.67
CA ILE A 163 22.46 4.38 1.91
C ILE A 163 22.93 5.79 1.61
N PHE A 164 22.04 6.68 1.19
CA PHE A 164 22.33 8.07 0.88
C PHE A 164 22.86 8.80 2.12
N LEU A 165 22.13 8.73 3.25
CA LEU A 165 22.55 9.36 4.49
C LEU A 165 23.92 8.85 4.96
N GLY A 166 24.18 7.55 4.86
CA GLY A 166 25.48 6.96 5.20
C GLY A 166 26.63 7.39 4.29
N LYS A 167 26.33 7.81 3.03
CA LYS A 167 27.35 8.33 2.11
C LYS A 167 27.69 9.80 2.33
N ILE A 168 26.71 10.61 2.76
CA ILE A 168 26.85 12.07 2.86
C ILE A 168 27.21 12.54 4.27
N SER A 169 27.15 11.68 5.29
CA SER A 169 27.47 12.02 6.66
C SER A 169 28.37 10.98 7.31
N SER A 170 29.37 11.43 8.02
CA SER A 170 30.21 10.61 8.91
C SER A 170 29.57 10.36 10.27
N VAL A 171 28.53 11.14 10.63
CA VAL A 171 27.79 11.04 11.88
C VAL A 171 26.51 10.23 11.65
N TYR A 172 26.22 9.28 12.55
CA TYR A 172 24.97 8.52 12.48
C TYR A 172 23.75 9.43 12.72
N ILE A 173 22.83 9.44 11.76
CA ILE A 173 21.60 10.22 11.80
C ILE A 173 20.43 9.27 12.10
N GLN A 174 19.77 9.42 13.25
CA GLN A 174 18.56 8.67 13.55
C GLN A 174 17.39 9.25 12.77
N THR A 175 16.83 8.44 11.85
CA THR A 175 15.79 8.89 10.93
C THR A 175 14.44 8.32 11.30
N PHE A 176 13.41 9.16 11.32
CA PHE A 176 12.00 8.85 11.48
C PHE A 176 11.26 9.26 10.20
N LEU A 177 10.56 8.32 9.59
CA LEU A 177 9.79 8.55 8.37
C LEU A 177 8.34 8.21 8.63
N THR A 178 7.42 9.14 8.34
CA THR A 178 5.97 8.86 8.35
C THR A 178 5.48 8.69 6.92
N SER A 179 4.56 7.76 6.70
CA SER A 179 4.05 7.48 5.36
C SER A 179 2.66 6.84 5.40
N HIS A 180 1.87 7.12 4.37
CA HIS A 180 0.63 6.43 4.02
C HIS A 180 0.78 5.56 2.76
N SER A 181 2.00 5.33 2.31
CA SER A 181 2.30 4.59 1.08
C SER A 181 2.54 3.10 1.33
N ALA A 182 1.76 2.25 0.65
CA ALA A 182 2.02 0.82 0.59
C ALA A 182 3.37 0.51 -0.07
N HIS A 183 3.84 1.34 -1.00
CA HIS A 183 5.14 1.19 -1.65
C HIS A 183 6.30 1.40 -0.68
N ILE A 184 6.22 2.44 0.16
CA ILE A 184 7.23 2.68 1.20
C ILE A 184 7.16 1.58 2.25
N ALA A 185 5.96 1.22 2.74
CA ALA A 185 5.79 0.16 3.73
C ALA A 185 6.33 -1.20 3.26
N ASN A 186 6.13 -1.54 1.97
CA ASN A 186 6.63 -2.78 1.38
C ASN A 186 8.16 -2.81 1.26
N THR A 187 8.80 -1.65 1.10
CA THR A 187 10.25 -1.54 0.95
C THR A 187 10.97 -1.58 2.30
N MET A 188 10.34 -1.02 3.34
CA MET A 188 10.94 -0.94 4.65
C MET A 188 11.10 -2.31 5.32
N GLU A 189 12.18 -2.48 6.07
CA GLU A 189 12.38 -3.65 6.91
C GLU A 189 11.27 -3.74 7.96
N PHE A 190 10.61 -4.89 8.04
CA PHE A 190 9.46 -5.14 8.93
C PHE A 190 9.73 -4.77 10.40
N SER A 191 10.95 -5.05 10.88
CA SER A 191 11.38 -4.73 12.25
C SER A 191 11.48 -3.22 12.54
N LYS A 192 11.66 -2.40 11.50
CA LYS A 192 11.76 -0.93 11.60
C LYS A 192 10.40 -0.26 11.61
N ILE A 193 9.31 -0.95 11.22
CA ILE A 193 7.97 -0.38 11.13
C ILE A 193 7.37 -0.16 12.51
N ARG A 194 6.76 1.01 12.69
CA ARG A 194 5.97 1.41 13.86
C ARG A 194 4.57 1.76 13.38
N TYR A 195 3.61 0.90 13.66
CA TYR A 195 2.22 1.10 13.28
C TYR A 195 1.54 2.07 14.25
N ALA A 196 1.08 3.20 13.73
CA ALA A 196 0.36 4.20 14.51
C ALA A 196 -1.14 3.91 14.47
N GLN A 197 -1.73 3.59 15.59
CA GLN A 197 -3.17 3.35 15.74
C GLN A 197 -3.83 4.49 16.53
N LYS A 198 -4.90 5.08 15.97
CA LYS A 198 -5.73 6.02 16.70
C LYS A 198 -6.58 5.26 17.73
N THR A 199 -6.63 5.75 18.96
CA THR A 199 -7.44 5.25 20.05
C THR A 199 -8.25 6.40 20.66
N GLN A 200 -9.19 6.11 21.56
CA GLN A 200 -9.91 7.17 22.28
C GLN A 200 -8.99 8.05 23.14
N ALA A 201 -7.92 7.48 23.65
CA ALA A 201 -6.94 8.18 24.49
C ALA A 201 -5.86 8.94 23.69
N GLY A 202 -5.83 8.83 22.36
CA GLY A 202 -4.81 9.43 21.48
C GLY A 202 -4.25 8.44 20.48
N VAL A 203 -2.97 8.56 20.15
CA VAL A 203 -2.28 7.66 19.21
C VAL A 203 -1.39 6.68 19.98
N MET A 204 -1.54 5.40 19.67
CA MET A 204 -0.69 4.32 20.18
C MET A 204 0.20 3.80 19.06
N TYR A 205 1.49 3.63 19.37
CA TYR A 205 2.47 3.06 18.43
C TYR A 205 2.73 1.59 18.74
N LYS A 206 2.52 0.72 17.77
CA LYS A 206 2.81 -0.71 17.86
C LYS A 206 4.08 -1.04 17.11
N ASN A 207 5.05 -1.62 17.82
CA ASN A 207 6.33 -1.99 17.25
C ASN A 207 6.27 -3.39 16.63
N LEU A 208 6.39 -3.47 15.29
CA LEU A 208 6.34 -4.74 14.59
C LEU A 208 7.49 -5.69 14.93
N ASN A 209 8.61 -5.16 15.43
CA ASN A 209 9.70 -6.00 15.93
C ASN A 209 9.27 -6.87 17.13
N PHE A 210 8.45 -6.33 18.05
CA PHE A 210 7.93 -7.12 19.16
C PHE A 210 6.99 -8.22 18.67
N PHE A 211 6.16 -7.92 17.68
CA PHE A 211 5.34 -8.95 17.04
C PHE A 211 6.21 -10.05 16.42
N ALA A 212 7.26 -9.69 15.69
CA ALA A 212 8.18 -10.63 15.05
C ALA A 212 8.87 -11.54 16.05
N GLN A 213 9.35 -11.00 17.16
CA GLN A 213 10.00 -11.78 18.24
C GLN A 213 9.03 -12.74 18.93
N ALA A 214 7.78 -12.34 19.14
CA ALA A 214 6.76 -13.18 19.79
C ALA A 214 6.19 -14.27 18.87
N ASN A 215 6.29 -14.12 17.54
CA ASN A 215 5.62 -14.96 16.54
C ASN A 215 6.59 -15.44 15.45
N VAL A 216 7.75 -15.97 15.80
CA VAL A 216 8.85 -16.29 14.86
C VAL A 216 8.38 -17.16 13.69
N SER A 217 7.60 -18.22 13.95
CA SER A 217 7.11 -19.14 12.91
C SER A 217 6.15 -18.47 11.90
N ASN A 218 5.34 -17.52 12.34
CA ASN A 218 4.38 -16.83 11.49
C ASN A 218 4.98 -15.59 10.82
N THR A 219 6.00 -14.98 11.42
CA THR A 219 6.60 -13.74 10.92
C THR A 219 7.21 -13.91 9.54
N ASP A 220 7.96 -15.00 9.30
CA ASP A 220 8.55 -15.27 7.99
C ASP A 220 7.49 -15.51 6.91
N PHE A 221 6.39 -16.16 7.26
CA PHE A 221 5.25 -16.34 6.39
C PHE A 221 4.61 -14.99 6.08
N ILE A 222 4.30 -14.19 7.10
CA ILE A 222 3.68 -12.86 6.95
C ILE A 222 4.57 -11.94 6.12
N ARG A 223 5.88 -11.88 6.38
CA ARG A 223 6.82 -11.07 5.60
C ARG A 223 6.85 -11.43 4.12
N LYS A 224 6.85 -12.73 3.79
CA LYS A 224 6.79 -13.21 2.41
C LYS A 224 5.46 -12.89 1.73
N TYR A 225 4.38 -12.85 2.49
CA TYR A 225 3.04 -12.55 1.98
C TYR A 225 2.70 -11.07 1.95
N LEU A 226 3.34 -10.22 2.75
CA LEU A 226 3.19 -8.77 2.71
C LEU A 226 3.87 -8.22 1.46
N THR A 227 3.30 -8.53 0.31
CA THR A 227 3.61 -7.90 -0.97
C THR A 227 2.95 -6.53 -1.07
N LEU A 228 3.27 -5.76 -2.08
CA LEU A 228 2.74 -4.41 -2.28
C LEU A 228 1.20 -4.32 -2.11
N THR A 229 0.46 -5.23 -2.75
CA THR A 229 -1.02 -5.27 -2.69
C THR A 229 -1.56 -5.66 -1.31
N LYS A 230 -0.75 -6.22 -0.42
CA LYS A 230 -1.14 -6.65 0.93
C LYS A 230 -0.69 -5.67 2.02
N CYS A 231 0.18 -4.72 1.68
CA CYS A 231 0.55 -3.62 2.57
C CYS A 231 -0.61 -2.65 2.83
N ASP A 232 -1.68 -2.69 2.02
CA ASP A 232 -2.93 -1.98 2.27
C ASP A 232 -3.52 -2.31 3.64
N LEU A 233 -3.18 -3.48 4.20
CA LEU A 233 -3.54 -3.88 5.56
C LEU A 233 -3.09 -2.86 6.63
N PHE A 234 -1.98 -2.17 6.43
CA PHE A 234 -1.49 -1.16 7.37
C PHE A 234 -2.34 0.12 7.39
N PHE A 235 -3.12 0.36 6.35
CA PHE A 235 -3.86 1.60 6.15
C PHE A 235 -5.37 1.43 6.23
N ALA A 236 -5.84 0.18 6.16
CA ALA A 236 -7.25 -0.13 6.17
C ALA A 236 -7.86 -0.03 7.57
N ASP A 237 -9.10 0.43 7.64
CA ASP A 237 -9.92 0.43 8.84
C ASP A 237 -10.45 -0.98 9.16
N LYS A 238 -10.67 -1.78 8.12
CA LYS A 238 -11.22 -3.13 8.19
C LYS A 238 -10.55 -4.02 7.15
N VAL A 239 -10.56 -5.33 7.38
CA VAL A 239 -10.00 -6.27 6.42
C VAL A 239 -10.98 -7.41 6.14
N ILE A 240 -11.03 -7.84 4.88
CA ILE A 240 -11.73 -9.04 4.45
C ILE A 240 -10.71 -9.98 3.83
N PHE A 241 -10.51 -11.13 4.46
CA PHE A 241 -9.72 -12.21 3.89
C PHE A 241 -10.59 -13.05 2.98
N ILE A 242 -10.11 -13.31 1.78
CA ILE A 242 -10.79 -14.04 0.73
C ILE A 242 -9.89 -15.14 0.17
N GLU A 243 -10.47 -16.14 -0.49
CA GLU A 243 -9.70 -17.25 -1.03
C GLU A 243 -9.10 -16.94 -2.39
N GLY A 244 -9.82 -16.27 -3.27
CA GLY A 244 -9.37 -16.13 -4.64
C GLY A 244 -10.00 -15.01 -5.45
N ALA A 245 -9.85 -15.14 -6.78
CA ALA A 245 -10.21 -14.12 -7.73
C ALA A 245 -11.74 -13.90 -7.85
N SER A 246 -12.55 -14.93 -7.65
CA SER A 246 -14.02 -14.82 -7.71
C SER A 246 -14.53 -13.86 -6.65
N GLU A 247 -14.12 -14.07 -5.39
CA GLU A 247 -14.49 -13.21 -4.28
C GLU A 247 -13.97 -11.79 -4.49
N ARG A 248 -12.74 -11.66 -4.98
CA ARG A 248 -12.14 -10.35 -5.24
C ARG A 248 -12.93 -9.52 -6.24
N LEU A 249 -13.49 -10.17 -7.27
CA LEU A 249 -14.31 -9.53 -8.28
C LEU A 249 -15.73 -9.27 -7.79
N LEU A 250 -16.34 -10.23 -7.09
CA LEU A 250 -17.75 -10.19 -6.71
C LEU A 250 -18.03 -9.34 -5.47
N LEU A 251 -17.15 -9.34 -4.47
CA LEU A 251 -17.41 -8.67 -3.19
C LEU A 251 -17.69 -7.16 -3.31
N PRO A 252 -16.99 -6.38 -4.14
CA PRO A 252 -17.34 -4.97 -4.33
C PRO A 252 -18.78 -4.77 -4.82
N ASP A 253 -19.23 -5.59 -5.78
CA ASP A 253 -20.62 -5.56 -6.28
C ASP A 253 -21.61 -6.06 -5.22
N MET A 254 -21.28 -7.11 -4.47
CA MET A 254 -22.11 -7.62 -3.37
C MET A 254 -22.26 -6.60 -2.25
N ILE A 255 -21.20 -5.86 -1.90
CA ILE A 255 -21.22 -4.79 -0.90
C ILE A 255 -22.15 -3.65 -1.37
N ASP A 256 -22.04 -3.24 -2.64
CA ASP A 256 -22.91 -2.21 -3.24
C ASP A 256 -24.39 -2.65 -3.23
N LYS A 257 -24.68 -3.89 -3.58
CA LYS A 257 -26.04 -4.46 -3.50
C LYS A 257 -26.57 -4.51 -2.07
N CYS A 258 -25.76 -4.90 -1.11
CA CYS A 258 -26.12 -4.90 0.29
C CYS A 258 -26.46 -3.49 0.79
N ASP A 259 -25.71 -2.48 0.38
CA ASP A 259 -25.98 -1.09 0.72
C ASP A 259 -27.30 -0.60 0.09
N LYS A 260 -27.50 -0.84 -1.20
CA LYS A 260 -28.75 -0.51 -1.89
C LYS A 260 -29.98 -1.20 -1.29
N ALA A 261 -29.79 -2.41 -0.75
CA ALA A 261 -30.84 -3.16 -0.04
C ALA A 261 -31.03 -2.71 1.43
N GLY A 262 -30.34 -1.67 1.89
CA GLY A 262 -30.43 -1.12 3.25
C GLY A 262 -29.83 -2.01 4.35
N ARG A 263 -29.00 -3.00 3.99
CA ARG A 263 -28.42 -3.93 4.97
C ARG A 263 -27.43 -3.26 5.94
N PHE A 264 -26.91 -2.09 5.59
CA PHE A 264 -25.93 -1.34 6.38
C PHE A 264 -26.54 -0.13 7.12
N ASP A 265 -27.86 0.08 7.05
CA ASP A 265 -28.54 1.27 7.59
C ASP A 265 -28.53 1.34 9.13
N SER A 266 -28.16 0.25 9.81
CA SER A 266 -27.97 0.23 11.26
C SER A 266 -26.80 1.13 11.73
N GLN A 267 -25.87 1.48 10.85
CA GLN A 267 -24.68 2.26 11.16
C GLN A 267 -24.65 3.60 10.44
N LYS A 268 -24.17 4.64 11.14
CA LYS A 268 -23.96 5.97 10.57
C LYS A 268 -22.96 5.97 9.42
N TYR A 269 -21.89 5.21 9.57
CA TYR A 269 -20.86 5.05 8.55
C TYR A 269 -20.97 3.64 7.98
N LYS A 270 -21.49 3.56 6.77
CA LYS A 270 -21.69 2.30 6.04
C LYS A 270 -20.40 1.75 5.49
N LEU A 271 -20.30 0.44 5.33
CA LEU A 271 -19.10 -0.26 4.87
C LEU A 271 -18.53 0.32 3.56
N PRO A 272 -19.32 0.67 2.52
CA PRO A 272 -18.78 1.29 1.30
C PRO A 272 -18.10 2.64 1.50
N ALA A 273 -18.42 3.36 2.59
CA ALA A 273 -17.80 4.65 2.93
C ALA A 273 -16.57 4.52 3.83
N GLN A 274 -16.17 3.30 4.18
CA GLN A 274 -15.01 3.00 5.02
C GLN A 274 -13.90 2.41 4.16
N TYR A 275 -12.65 2.57 4.60
CA TYR A 275 -11.53 1.94 3.91
C TYR A 275 -11.39 0.49 4.38
N TYR A 276 -11.77 -0.45 3.55
CA TYR A 276 -11.56 -1.88 3.78
C TYR A 276 -10.58 -2.45 2.76
N ALA A 277 -9.69 -3.33 3.22
CA ALA A 277 -8.76 -4.06 2.36
C ALA A 277 -9.29 -5.45 2.05
N LEU A 278 -9.34 -5.82 0.77
CA LEU A 278 -9.58 -7.18 0.31
C LEU A 278 -8.24 -7.88 0.15
N ILE A 279 -7.96 -8.85 0.99
CA ILE A 279 -6.68 -9.59 1.00
C ILE A 279 -6.91 -11.03 0.57
N GLU A 280 -6.44 -11.36 -0.63
CA GLU A 280 -6.43 -12.72 -1.14
C GLU A 280 -5.31 -13.52 -0.48
N ILE A 281 -5.67 -14.57 0.27
CA ILE A 281 -4.72 -15.39 1.03
C ILE A 281 -4.69 -16.82 0.48
N GLY A 282 -5.16 -17.09 -0.69
CA GLY A 282 -5.12 -18.42 -1.32
C GLY A 282 -5.40 -19.59 -0.37
N GLY A 283 -6.61 -20.12 -0.39
CA GLY A 283 -6.99 -21.30 0.37
C GLY A 283 -6.93 -21.13 1.90
N ALA A 284 -6.63 -22.20 2.58
CA ALA A 284 -6.78 -22.40 4.00
C ALA A 284 -5.77 -21.67 4.93
N TYR A 285 -5.15 -20.54 4.51
CA TYR A 285 -4.05 -19.93 5.28
C TYR A 285 -4.41 -18.67 6.09
N ALA A 286 -5.67 -18.23 6.09
CA ALA A 286 -6.09 -17.02 6.80
C ALA A 286 -5.76 -17.07 8.30
N HIS A 287 -5.82 -18.24 8.91
CA HIS A 287 -5.48 -18.43 10.34
C HIS A 287 -4.06 -17.96 10.69
N LYS A 288 -3.10 -18.01 9.77
CA LYS A 288 -1.73 -17.52 10.00
C LYS A 288 -1.62 -16.02 10.12
N PHE A 289 -2.58 -15.28 9.54
CA PHE A 289 -2.65 -13.82 9.62
C PHE A 289 -3.43 -13.30 10.82
N ILE A 290 -4.28 -14.13 11.44
CA ILE A 290 -5.10 -13.71 12.60
C ILE A 290 -4.25 -13.08 13.71
N PRO A 291 -3.12 -13.66 14.15
CA PRO A 291 -2.27 -13.04 15.17
C PRO A 291 -1.76 -11.66 14.77
N PHE A 292 -1.51 -11.44 13.49
CA PHE A 292 -1.04 -10.14 12.97
C PHE A 292 -2.16 -9.09 12.94
N VAL A 293 -3.33 -9.48 12.45
CA VAL A 293 -4.51 -8.59 12.45
C VAL A 293 -4.94 -8.26 13.87
N GLU A 294 -4.87 -9.22 14.78
CA GLU A 294 -5.11 -9.02 16.22
C GLU A 294 -4.10 -8.04 16.82
N PHE A 295 -2.81 -8.19 16.47
CA PHE A 295 -1.78 -7.26 16.89
C PHE A 295 -2.05 -5.85 16.36
N LEU A 296 -2.46 -5.69 15.10
CA LEU A 296 -2.84 -4.40 14.54
C LEU A 296 -4.14 -3.86 15.19
N GLY A 297 -5.02 -4.72 15.65
CA GLY A 297 -6.31 -4.35 16.27
C GLY A 297 -7.40 -3.97 15.28
N ILE A 298 -7.29 -4.48 14.04
CA ILE A 298 -8.20 -4.19 12.93
C ILE A 298 -9.32 -5.24 12.91
N PRO A 299 -10.61 -4.87 12.77
CA PRO A 299 -11.69 -5.80 12.53
C PRO A 299 -11.48 -6.61 11.25
N CYS A 300 -11.67 -7.93 11.33
CA CYS A 300 -11.39 -8.84 10.23
C CYS A 300 -12.55 -9.79 9.97
N LEU A 301 -13.03 -9.82 8.74
CA LEU A 301 -13.92 -10.84 8.22
C LEU A 301 -13.11 -11.85 7.39
N ILE A 302 -13.31 -13.14 7.65
CA ILE A 302 -12.73 -14.22 6.87
C ILE A 302 -13.86 -14.89 6.10
N LEU A 303 -13.82 -14.79 4.76
CA LEU A 303 -14.72 -15.53 3.88
C LEU A 303 -13.92 -16.69 3.28
N THR A 304 -14.37 -17.90 3.52
CA THR A 304 -13.63 -19.10 3.13
C THR A 304 -14.59 -20.23 2.72
N ASP A 305 -14.11 -21.18 1.93
CA ASP A 305 -14.92 -22.30 1.47
C ASP A 305 -14.95 -23.44 2.48
N LEU A 306 -16.06 -24.16 2.53
CA LEU A 306 -16.20 -25.35 3.39
C LEU A 306 -15.25 -26.47 3.02
N ASP A 307 -14.94 -26.62 1.73
CA ASP A 307 -14.00 -27.62 1.21
C ASP A 307 -14.23 -29.02 1.79
N SER A 308 -15.47 -29.50 1.64
CA SER A 308 -15.88 -30.81 2.13
C SER A 308 -15.08 -31.95 1.51
N VAL A 309 -14.54 -32.84 2.36
CA VAL A 309 -13.73 -33.97 1.88
C VAL A 309 -14.08 -35.28 2.58
N LEU A 310 -13.90 -36.37 1.81
CA LEU A 310 -13.96 -37.75 2.29
C LEU A 310 -12.58 -38.39 2.22
N GLY A 311 -12.08 -38.89 3.36
CA GLY A 311 -10.84 -39.62 3.41
C GLY A 311 -10.99 -41.02 2.78
N GLN A 312 -10.11 -41.38 1.85
CA GLN A 312 -10.03 -42.69 1.22
C GLN A 312 -8.64 -43.27 1.44
N GLU A 313 -8.56 -44.61 1.54
CA GLU A 313 -7.29 -45.33 1.58
C GLU A 313 -6.87 -45.72 0.17
N GLY A 314 -5.71 -45.27 -0.25
CA GLY A 314 -5.12 -45.66 -1.54
C GLY A 314 -4.52 -47.08 -1.51
N LYS A 315 -4.29 -47.63 -2.70
CA LYS A 315 -3.70 -48.99 -2.89
C LYS A 315 -2.37 -49.23 -2.14
N ASN A 316 -1.71 -48.16 -1.74
CA ASN A 316 -0.42 -48.20 -1.01
C ASN A 316 -0.56 -47.85 0.49
N GLY A 317 -1.76 -47.95 1.07
CA GLY A 317 -2.03 -47.58 2.47
C GLY A 317 -1.90 -46.09 2.81
N ARG A 318 -1.68 -45.21 1.80
CA ARG A 318 -1.69 -43.77 2.00
C ARG A 318 -3.11 -43.25 1.97
N LYS A 319 -3.45 -42.47 3.01
CA LYS A 319 -4.74 -41.72 3.03
C LYS A 319 -4.66 -40.54 2.09
N TYR A 320 -5.65 -40.40 1.24
CA TYR A 320 -5.89 -39.19 0.43
C TYR A 320 -7.31 -38.69 0.67
N TYR A 321 -7.49 -37.39 0.47
CA TYR A 321 -8.79 -36.74 0.64
C TYR A 321 -9.33 -36.38 -0.73
N ARG A 322 -10.59 -36.74 -0.98
CA ARG A 322 -11.33 -36.41 -2.19
C ARG A 322 -12.38 -35.37 -1.83
N SER A 323 -12.50 -34.31 -2.63
CA SER A 323 -13.62 -33.38 -2.55
C SER A 323 -14.93 -34.09 -2.88
N VAL A 324 -15.93 -33.87 -2.07
CA VAL A 324 -17.26 -34.48 -2.18
C VAL A 324 -18.31 -33.48 -1.72
N PRO A 325 -19.58 -33.63 -2.17
CA PRO A 325 -20.70 -32.87 -1.64
C PRO A 325 -20.78 -32.93 -0.11
N ILE A 326 -21.40 -31.91 0.50
CA ILE A 326 -21.45 -31.76 1.98
C ILE A 326 -22.11 -32.98 2.64
N SER A 327 -23.18 -33.52 2.05
CA SER A 327 -23.88 -34.71 2.57
C SER A 327 -23.01 -35.97 2.62
N GLN A 328 -21.98 -36.09 1.78
CA GLN A 328 -21.06 -37.21 1.72
C GLN A 328 -19.76 -36.96 2.48
N GLY A 329 -19.49 -35.70 2.84
CA GLY A 329 -18.26 -35.29 3.52
C GLY A 329 -18.20 -35.71 4.97
N LYS A 330 -16.98 -35.94 5.46
CA LYS A 330 -16.73 -36.25 6.89
C LYS A 330 -15.93 -35.19 7.60
N THR A 331 -15.19 -34.38 6.86
CA THR A 331 -14.35 -33.31 7.38
C THR A 331 -14.11 -32.25 6.29
N THR A 332 -13.37 -31.21 6.63
CA THR A 332 -12.93 -30.21 5.66
C THR A 332 -11.44 -30.36 5.34
N SER A 333 -10.99 -29.93 4.15
CA SER A 333 -9.59 -29.70 3.86
C SER A 333 -9.08 -28.32 4.30
N ASN A 334 -9.99 -27.40 4.65
CA ASN A 334 -9.68 -26.02 5.03
C ASN A 334 -9.03 -25.91 6.41
N GLU A 335 -7.74 -25.57 6.46
CA GLU A 335 -6.99 -25.47 7.71
C GLU A 335 -7.42 -24.28 8.57
N THR A 336 -7.96 -23.21 8.00
CA THR A 336 -8.48 -22.06 8.75
C THR A 336 -9.69 -22.47 9.57
N ILE A 337 -10.64 -23.21 8.98
CA ILE A 337 -11.82 -23.72 9.68
C ILE A 337 -11.39 -24.70 10.78
N LYS A 338 -10.46 -25.62 10.50
CA LYS A 338 -9.94 -26.53 11.51
C LYS A 338 -9.29 -25.80 12.68
N TRP A 339 -8.43 -24.82 12.37
CA TRP A 339 -7.81 -23.98 13.39
C TRP A 339 -8.85 -23.27 14.24
N TRP A 340 -9.90 -22.71 13.61
CA TRP A 340 -10.97 -22.00 14.30
C TRP A 340 -11.68 -22.88 15.33
N ILE A 341 -12.06 -24.09 14.94
CA ILE A 341 -12.74 -25.05 15.84
C ILE A 341 -11.81 -25.50 16.97
N ARG A 342 -10.53 -25.78 16.67
CA ARG A 342 -9.55 -26.08 17.74
C ARG A 342 -9.49 -24.96 18.77
N LYS A 343 -9.45 -23.73 18.35
CA LYS A 343 -9.45 -22.56 19.24
C LYS A 343 -10.74 -22.41 20.02
N ASN A 344 -11.90 -22.70 19.44
CA ASN A 344 -13.17 -22.71 20.15
C ASN A 344 -13.20 -23.79 21.24
N LYS A 345 -12.57 -24.93 21.00
CA LYS A 345 -12.45 -26.02 21.96
C LYS A 345 -11.29 -25.85 22.99
N GLY A 346 -10.50 -24.78 22.88
CA GLY A 346 -9.33 -24.55 23.73
C GLY A 346 -8.16 -25.49 23.46
N LEU A 347 -8.10 -26.11 22.26
CA LEU A 347 -7.05 -27.03 21.86
C LEU A 347 -5.83 -26.26 21.31
N SER A 348 -4.65 -26.91 21.34
CA SER A 348 -3.43 -26.36 20.73
C SER A 348 -3.49 -26.44 19.21
N ASP A 349 -2.61 -25.67 18.54
CA ASP A 349 -2.50 -25.68 17.06
C ASP A 349 -1.98 -27.03 16.53
N GLU A 350 -1.23 -27.76 17.34
CA GLU A 350 -0.66 -29.06 17.00
C GLU A 350 -1.60 -30.25 17.33
N ASP A 351 -2.76 -29.96 17.90
CA ASP A 351 -3.74 -30.99 18.25
C ASP A 351 -4.31 -31.63 16.97
N ASN A 352 -4.17 -32.95 16.89
CA ASN A 352 -4.60 -33.76 15.75
C ASN A 352 -6.05 -34.29 15.92
N THR A 353 -6.82 -33.75 16.83
CA THR A 353 -8.23 -34.13 17.01
C THR A 353 -8.97 -33.98 15.69
N LYS A 354 -9.64 -35.05 15.27
CA LYS A 354 -10.42 -35.05 14.05
C LYS A 354 -11.61 -34.11 14.21
N ILE A 355 -11.76 -33.19 13.31
CA ILE A 355 -12.89 -32.25 13.23
C ILE A 355 -13.88 -32.83 12.24
N GLU A 356 -15.13 -33.00 12.68
CA GLU A 356 -16.20 -33.52 11.85
C GLU A 356 -16.94 -32.40 11.13
N LEU A 357 -17.43 -32.66 9.92
CA LEU A 357 -18.15 -31.67 9.11
C LEU A 357 -19.43 -31.22 9.80
N THR A 358 -20.08 -32.09 10.57
CA THR A 358 -21.26 -31.80 11.38
C THR A 358 -21.00 -30.73 12.44
N GLU A 359 -19.82 -30.70 13.03
CA GLU A 359 -19.43 -29.67 13.99
C GLU A 359 -19.29 -28.31 13.31
N ILE A 360 -18.77 -28.30 12.07
CA ILE A 360 -18.59 -27.08 11.29
C ILE A 360 -19.94 -26.49 10.89
N THR A 361 -20.82 -27.32 10.30
CA THR A 361 -22.13 -26.89 9.82
C THR A 361 -23.11 -26.50 10.94
N SER A 362 -22.85 -26.96 12.16
CA SER A 362 -23.67 -26.62 13.34
C SER A 362 -23.17 -25.42 14.14
N MET A 363 -22.09 -24.76 13.72
CA MET A 363 -21.56 -23.56 14.40
C MET A 363 -22.60 -22.46 14.48
N SER A 364 -22.83 -21.94 15.69
CA SER A 364 -23.67 -20.77 15.89
C SER A 364 -22.94 -19.48 15.42
N PRO A 365 -23.66 -18.38 15.16
CA PRO A 365 -23.03 -17.09 14.86
C PRO A 365 -22.04 -16.63 15.95
N ALA A 366 -22.30 -16.99 17.21
CA ALA A 366 -21.40 -16.68 18.33
C ALA A 366 -20.08 -17.47 18.21
N ASP A 367 -20.13 -18.75 17.80
CA ASP A 367 -18.94 -19.59 17.60
C ASP A 367 -18.09 -19.12 16.42
N LYS A 368 -18.69 -18.41 15.47
CA LYS A 368 -18.02 -17.82 14.32
C LYS A 368 -17.33 -16.48 14.62
N THR A 369 -17.52 -15.93 15.82
CA THR A 369 -16.94 -14.64 16.22
C THR A 369 -15.94 -14.81 17.35
N ARG A 370 -14.77 -14.20 17.23
CA ARG A 370 -13.73 -14.15 18.24
C ARG A 370 -13.14 -12.75 18.30
N LYS A 371 -13.35 -12.01 19.41
CA LYS A 371 -12.88 -10.62 19.56
C LYS A 371 -13.30 -9.74 18.37
N LYS A 372 -12.33 -9.27 17.56
CA LYS A 372 -12.54 -8.41 16.39
C LYS A 372 -12.47 -9.18 15.05
N TYR A 373 -12.52 -10.48 15.06
CA TYR A 373 -12.49 -11.29 13.82
C TYR A 373 -13.65 -12.28 13.79
N HIS A 374 -14.14 -12.52 12.60
CA HIS A 374 -15.31 -13.33 12.29
C HIS A 374 -15.03 -14.19 11.07
N ILE A 375 -15.50 -15.44 11.09
CA ILE A 375 -15.38 -16.35 9.95
C ILE A 375 -16.76 -16.67 9.40
N GLU A 376 -16.88 -16.63 8.08
CA GLU A 376 -18.07 -17.10 7.38
C GLU A 376 -17.70 -18.04 6.26
N PHE A 377 -18.51 -19.03 6.07
CA PHE A 377 -18.45 -20.06 5.05
C PHE A 377 -19.85 -20.50 4.68
N GLN A 378 -19.98 -21.31 3.63
CA GLN A 378 -21.27 -21.75 3.12
C GLN A 378 -22.16 -22.34 4.21
N THR A 379 -23.43 -21.96 4.17
CA THR A 379 -24.49 -22.47 5.05
C THR A 379 -25.59 -23.09 4.21
N GLY A 380 -26.38 -23.98 4.82
CA GLY A 380 -27.52 -24.59 4.14
C GLY A 380 -28.56 -23.55 3.77
N GLU A 381 -28.87 -23.41 2.50
CA GLU A 381 -29.92 -22.55 1.96
C GLU A 381 -30.87 -23.37 1.05
N SER A 382 -32.16 -23.17 1.22
CA SER A 382 -33.17 -23.90 0.43
C SER A 382 -32.99 -25.44 0.47
N GLY A 383 -32.50 -25.96 1.60
CA GLY A 383 -32.31 -27.40 1.84
C GLY A 383 -31.00 -28.01 1.32
N LEU A 384 -30.17 -27.24 0.64
CA LEU A 384 -28.88 -27.68 0.13
C LEU A 384 -27.75 -26.77 0.63
N CYS A 385 -26.53 -27.27 0.63
CA CYS A 385 -25.33 -26.51 0.98
C CYS A 385 -24.25 -26.76 -0.07
N GLY A 386 -23.81 -25.70 -0.75
CA GLY A 386 -22.63 -25.76 -1.60
C GLY A 386 -21.36 -25.85 -0.77
N HIS A 387 -20.29 -26.42 -1.29
CA HIS A 387 -18.99 -26.47 -0.62
C HIS A 387 -18.02 -25.39 -1.08
N SER A 388 -18.40 -24.60 -2.11
CA SER A 388 -17.66 -23.45 -2.64
C SER A 388 -18.58 -22.24 -2.84
N LEU A 389 -17.97 -21.05 -3.08
CA LEU A 389 -18.71 -19.82 -3.38
C LEU A 389 -19.60 -19.98 -4.61
N GLU A 390 -19.04 -20.55 -5.69
CA GLU A 390 -19.76 -20.73 -6.95
C GLU A 390 -21.01 -21.60 -6.76
N GLU A 391 -20.88 -22.70 -6.03
CA GLU A 391 -22.01 -23.59 -5.72
C GLU A 391 -23.05 -22.94 -4.82
N ALA A 392 -22.62 -22.16 -3.83
CA ALA A 392 -23.54 -21.40 -2.99
C ALA A 392 -24.34 -20.37 -3.81
N ILE A 393 -23.71 -19.67 -4.74
CA ILE A 393 -24.41 -18.73 -5.63
C ILE A 393 -25.39 -19.48 -6.55
N ARG A 394 -25.00 -20.62 -7.13
CA ARG A 394 -25.88 -21.45 -7.96
C ARG A 394 -27.10 -21.94 -7.18
N ASN A 395 -26.88 -22.33 -5.92
CA ASN A 395 -27.95 -22.80 -5.04
C ASN A 395 -29.04 -21.75 -4.78
N VAL A 396 -28.67 -20.48 -4.57
CA VAL A 396 -29.65 -19.42 -4.32
C VAL A 396 -30.22 -18.81 -5.61
N ASN A 397 -29.63 -19.11 -6.77
CA ASN A 397 -30.04 -18.61 -8.08
C ASN A 397 -30.50 -19.75 -9.01
N ARG A 398 -31.21 -20.75 -8.48
CA ARG A 398 -31.60 -22.00 -9.18
C ARG A 398 -32.28 -21.77 -10.52
N SER A 399 -33.17 -20.79 -10.59
CA SER A 399 -33.92 -20.48 -11.82
C SER A 399 -33.00 -20.03 -12.97
N HIS A 400 -31.97 -19.24 -12.64
CA HIS A 400 -31.00 -18.76 -13.62
C HIS A 400 -30.11 -19.88 -14.17
N TYR A 401 -29.74 -20.82 -13.29
CA TYR A 401 -28.90 -21.96 -13.67
C TYR A 401 -29.70 -23.19 -14.12
N GLU A 402 -31.02 -23.03 -14.36
CA GLU A 402 -31.91 -24.08 -14.81
C GLU A 402 -31.85 -25.37 -13.95
N LEU A 403 -31.55 -25.19 -12.65
CA LEU A 403 -31.60 -26.28 -11.69
C LEU A 403 -33.06 -26.65 -11.45
N GLY A 404 -33.41 -27.91 -11.59
CA GLY A 404 -34.79 -28.43 -11.50
C GLY A 404 -35.48 -28.05 -10.18
N GLU A 405 -36.75 -28.43 -10.04
CA GLU A 405 -37.54 -28.11 -8.81
C GLU A 405 -36.95 -28.73 -7.53
N ASN A 406 -36.28 -29.88 -7.64
CA ASN A 406 -35.67 -30.62 -6.55
C ASN A 406 -34.21 -30.95 -6.89
N PRO A 407 -33.31 -29.95 -6.95
CA PRO A 407 -31.90 -30.20 -7.24
C PRO A 407 -31.25 -30.97 -6.09
N THR A 408 -30.22 -31.72 -6.43
CA THR A 408 -29.29 -32.37 -5.48
C THR A 408 -28.04 -31.55 -5.31
N GLU A 409 -27.17 -31.91 -4.36
CA GLU A 409 -25.86 -31.25 -4.20
C GLU A 409 -24.97 -31.47 -5.44
N ASP A 410 -25.10 -32.61 -6.13
CA ASP A 410 -24.34 -32.88 -7.35
C ASP A 410 -24.73 -31.93 -8.51
N ASP A 411 -26.00 -31.47 -8.55
CA ASP A 411 -26.47 -30.48 -9.54
C ASP A 411 -25.86 -29.07 -9.30
N LEU A 412 -25.37 -28.80 -8.08
CA LEU A 412 -24.69 -27.56 -7.76
C LEU A 412 -23.26 -27.53 -8.27
N GLU A 413 -22.64 -28.67 -8.58
CA GLU A 413 -21.25 -28.77 -8.98
C GLU A 413 -20.90 -27.74 -10.05
N PHE A 414 -19.87 -26.96 -9.78
CA PHE A 414 -19.39 -25.93 -10.69
C PHE A 414 -18.36 -26.51 -11.65
N THR A 415 -18.76 -26.72 -12.90
CA THR A 415 -17.91 -27.29 -13.95
C THR A 415 -18.00 -26.48 -15.23
N GLY A 416 -16.95 -26.54 -16.06
CA GLY A 416 -16.98 -26.07 -17.45
C GLY A 416 -16.59 -24.60 -17.68
N LYS A 417 -16.54 -23.73 -16.66
CA LYS A 417 -16.08 -22.32 -16.77
C LYS A 417 -14.95 -22.05 -15.78
N SER A 418 -14.13 -21.04 -16.05
CA SER A 418 -13.21 -20.54 -15.03
C SER A 418 -14.00 -19.80 -13.96
N LYS A 419 -13.47 -19.81 -12.72
CA LYS A 419 -14.07 -19.04 -11.61
C LYS A 419 -14.16 -17.54 -11.92
N THR A 420 -13.17 -16.99 -12.62
CA THR A 420 -13.15 -15.60 -13.07
C THR A 420 -14.25 -15.28 -14.07
N ASP A 421 -14.46 -16.16 -15.07
CA ASP A 421 -15.53 -15.97 -16.05
C ASP A 421 -16.91 -16.05 -15.39
N PHE A 422 -17.08 -16.95 -14.42
CA PHE A 422 -18.31 -17.02 -13.63
C PHE A 422 -18.61 -15.71 -12.90
N ALA A 423 -17.58 -15.12 -12.26
CA ALA A 423 -17.74 -13.85 -11.57
C ALA A 423 -18.06 -12.70 -12.52
N LEU A 424 -17.43 -12.66 -13.70
CA LEU A 424 -17.69 -11.65 -14.72
C LEU A 424 -19.11 -11.79 -15.31
N ASP A 425 -19.59 -13.00 -15.57
CA ASP A 425 -20.97 -13.24 -16.01
C ASP A 425 -21.99 -12.66 -15.02
N LEU A 426 -21.77 -12.87 -13.72
CA LEU A 426 -22.65 -12.32 -12.68
C LEU A 426 -22.65 -10.80 -12.65
N ILE A 427 -21.50 -10.17 -12.83
CA ILE A 427 -21.37 -8.72 -12.76
C ILE A 427 -21.96 -8.05 -14.01
N TYR A 428 -21.75 -8.62 -15.19
CA TYR A 428 -22.09 -7.97 -16.46
C TYR A 428 -23.39 -8.45 -17.07
N GLU A 429 -23.68 -9.76 -17.00
CA GLU A 429 -24.83 -10.38 -17.68
C GLU A 429 -25.99 -10.64 -16.72
N TYR A 430 -25.73 -11.22 -15.55
CA TYR A 430 -26.77 -11.53 -14.55
C TYR A 430 -26.70 -10.63 -13.33
N LYS A 431 -27.00 -9.35 -13.52
CA LYS A 431 -26.85 -8.31 -12.49
C LYS A 431 -27.77 -8.47 -11.27
N ASP A 432 -28.91 -9.16 -11.42
CA ASP A 432 -29.91 -9.32 -10.36
C ASP A 432 -29.73 -10.61 -9.56
N TYR A 433 -28.52 -11.20 -9.57
CA TYR A 433 -28.26 -12.40 -8.80
C TYR A 433 -28.44 -12.19 -7.29
N ILE A 434 -28.90 -13.24 -6.63
CA ILE A 434 -29.10 -13.29 -5.18
C ILE A 434 -27.76 -13.62 -4.52
N ILE A 435 -27.43 -12.87 -3.48
CA ILE A 435 -26.20 -13.08 -2.69
C ILE A 435 -26.47 -14.14 -1.63
N PRO A 436 -25.60 -15.17 -1.46
CA PRO A 436 -25.72 -16.14 -0.38
C PRO A 436 -25.74 -15.49 1.01
N SER A 437 -26.56 -16.05 1.90
CA SER A 437 -26.83 -15.45 3.23
C SER A 437 -25.60 -15.33 4.11
N TYR A 438 -24.67 -16.29 4.03
CA TYR A 438 -23.45 -16.25 4.83
C TYR A 438 -22.55 -15.03 4.48
N ILE A 439 -22.50 -14.63 3.19
CA ILE A 439 -21.78 -13.42 2.77
C ILE A 439 -22.46 -12.17 3.34
N ILE A 440 -23.79 -12.08 3.22
CA ILE A 440 -24.55 -10.96 3.77
C ILE A 440 -24.31 -10.85 5.28
N SER A 441 -24.38 -11.96 5.99
CA SER A 441 -24.16 -12.02 7.45
C SER A 441 -22.77 -11.51 7.82
N GLY A 442 -21.74 -11.98 7.13
CA GLY A 442 -20.35 -11.54 7.35
C GLY A 442 -20.17 -10.05 7.07
N LEU A 443 -20.70 -9.54 5.95
CA LEU A 443 -20.60 -8.12 5.59
C LEU A 443 -21.35 -7.21 6.57
N VAL A 444 -22.54 -7.63 7.05
CA VAL A 444 -23.29 -6.91 8.08
C VAL A 444 -22.51 -6.90 9.39
N TRP A 445 -22.00 -8.07 9.83
CA TRP A 445 -21.15 -8.14 11.02
C TRP A 445 -19.95 -7.18 10.90
N LEU A 446 -19.25 -7.17 9.77
CA LEU A 446 -18.09 -6.28 9.55
C LEU A 446 -18.51 -4.81 9.58
N ASN A 447 -19.65 -4.47 8.98
CA ASN A 447 -20.19 -3.11 9.00
C ASN A 447 -20.41 -2.60 10.42
N GLU A 448 -20.86 -3.46 11.34
CA GLU A 448 -21.15 -3.12 12.73
C GLU A 448 -19.89 -2.94 13.60
N GLN A 449 -18.74 -3.45 13.16
CA GLN A 449 -17.50 -3.32 13.92
C GLN A 449 -17.01 -1.88 13.95
N ARG A 450 -16.67 -1.40 15.14
CA ARG A 450 -16.04 -0.08 15.32
C ARG A 450 -14.52 -0.19 15.16
N VAL A 451 -13.96 0.78 14.45
CA VAL A 451 -12.50 0.89 14.28
C VAL A 451 -11.83 1.44 15.54
N LEU A 452 -12.54 2.34 16.25
CA LEU A 452 -12.09 2.96 17.48
C LEU A 452 -12.81 2.34 18.68
N GLU A 453 -12.04 1.85 19.60
CA GLU A 453 -12.48 1.53 20.97
C GLU A 453 -12.13 2.65 21.93
#